data_4544a5009e0e77269203dbfc1a20cfac
#
_entry.id   4544a5009e0e77269203dbfc1a20cfac
#
_cell.length_a   1.000
_cell.length_b   1.000
_cell.length_c   1.000
_cell.angle_alpha   90.00
_cell.angle_beta   90.00
_cell.angle_gamma   90.00
#
_symmetry.space_group_name_H-M   'P 1'
#
loop_
_entity.id
_entity.type
_entity.pdbx_description
1 polymer ?
#
loop_
_entity_poly.entity_id
_entity_poly.type
_entity_poly.pdbx_seq_one_letter_code
_entity_poly.pdbx_strand_id
1 'polypeptide(L)'
;MRPVVTGSDRTSKQREWPEAQARALFKRKADNLAAAHVDLIMMEMMRDTDYSLWATEAAIATRLPVWVGISVEKRADGKLTGFGREDQLLDDVARVLAKTNPALISIMHSSPNDTGEAIDIVRKYWNGPLGAYPESGYFKMPEWTFVDIIEPDDLVAKAREWHAKGVTAFGGCCGLGPEHIHALARELRP
;
A
#
# COMPACT_ATOMS: atom_id res chain seq x y z
N MET A 1 0.54 -5.45 -11.29
CA MET A 1 1.08 -6.23 -10.16
C MET A 1 2.22 -7.08 -10.68
N ARG A 2 3.45 -6.70 -10.39
CA ARG A 2 4.58 -7.60 -10.61
C ARG A 2 4.34 -8.85 -9.79
N PRO A 3 4.63 -10.07 -10.27
CA PRO A 3 4.57 -11.21 -9.40
C PRO A 3 5.50 -10.92 -8.22
N VAL A 4 4.97 -10.96 -7.00
CA VAL A 4 5.80 -10.97 -5.81
C VAL A 4 6.60 -12.25 -5.92
N VAL A 5 7.86 -12.15 -6.34
CA VAL A 5 8.80 -13.24 -6.17
C VAL A 5 9.06 -13.27 -4.67
N THR A 6 8.40 -14.19 -3.98
CA THR A 6 8.67 -14.52 -2.60
C THR A 6 10.05 -15.16 -2.51
N GLY A 7 11.04 -14.33 -2.51
CA GLY A 7 12.43 -14.69 -2.32
C GLY A 7 13.16 -13.42 -1.96
N SER A 8 13.96 -13.49 -0.92
CA SER A 8 14.75 -12.42 -0.34
C SER A 8 15.78 -11.78 -1.28
N ASP A 9 15.66 -11.99 -2.58
CA ASP A 9 16.54 -11.37 -3.54
C ASP A 9 15.96 -10.04 -4.04
N ARG A 10 16.21 -8.98 -3.24
CA ARG A 10 15.95 -7.60 -3.63
C ARG A 10 16.74 -7.18 -4.89
N THR A 11 17.70 -8.00 -5.32
CA THR A 11 18.57 -7.75 -6.47
C THR A 11 18.12 -8.48 -7.73
N SER A 12 17.11 -9.36 -7.65
CA SER A 12 16.61 -10.04 -8.84
C SER A 12 16.12 -9.00 -9.84
N LYS A 13 16.75 -8.91 -10.99
CA LYS A 13 16.29 -8.11 -12.13
C LYS A 13 14.86 -8.57 -12.44
N GLN A 14 13.89 -7.81 -11.96
CA GLN A 14 12.50 -8.10 -12.20
C GLN A 14 12.28 -8.13 -13.71
N ARG A 15 11.65 -9.20 -14.18
CA ARG A 15 11.32 -9.35 -15.59
C ARG A 15 10.37 -8.22 -15.98
N GLU A 16 10.88 -7.27 -16.73
CA GLU A 16 10.08 -6.16 -17.23
C GLU A 16 9.20 -6.66 -18.38
N TRP A 17 7.91 -6.43 -18.26
CA TRP A 17 6.99 -6.65 -19.36
C TRP A 17 6.91 -5.40 -20.21
N PRO A 18 6.88 -5.52 -21.54
CA PRO A 18 6.50 -4.40 -22.39
C PRO A 18 5.14 -3.83 -21.95
N GLU A 19 4.96 -2.52 -22.06
CA GLU A 19 3.73 -1.84 -21.61
C GLU A 19 2.45 -2.50 -22.12
N ALA A 20 2.37 -2.79 -23.42
CA ALA A 20 1.20 -3.42 -24.01
C ALA A 20 0.88 -4.78 -23.37
N GLN A 21 1.89 -5.59 -23.06
CA GLN A 21 1.71 -6.87 -22.40
C GLN A 21 1.26 -6.68 -20.95
N ALA A 22 1.88 -5.76 -20.21
CA ALA A 22 1.51 -5.46 -18.83
C ALA A 22 0.05 -4.97 -18.74
N ARG A 23 -0.33 -4.02 -19.59
CA ARG A 23 -1.71 -3.50 -19.65
C ARG A 23 -2.73 -4.61 -19.97
N ALA A 24 -2.42 -5.50 -20.92
CA ALA A 24 -3.30 -6.62 -21.26
C ALA A 24 -3.48 -7.59 -20.06
N LEU A 25 -2.40 -7.88 -19.32
CA LEU A 25 -2.44 -8.74 -18.15
C LEU A 25 -3.26 -8.10 -17.01
N PHE A 26 -3.05 -6.82 -16.74
CA PHE A 26 -3.79 -6.10 -15.70
C PHE A 26 -5.27 -5.98 -16.04
N LYS A 27 -5.59 -5.65 -17.30
CA LYS A 27 -6.98 -5.62 -17.77
C LYS A 27 -7.67 -6.97 -17.54
N ARG A 28 -7.05 -8.07 -17.98
CA ARG A 28 -7.62 -9.42 -17.80
C ARG A 28 -7.85 -9.75 -16.33
N LYS A 29 -6.91 -9.36 -15.43
CA LYS A 29 -7.04 -9.58 -13.99
C LYS A 29 -8.21 -8.77 -13.42
N ALA A 30 -8.32 -7.50 -13.78
CA ALA A 30 -9.40 -6.63 -13.33
C ALA A 30 -10.78 -7.12 -13.84
N ASP A 31 -10.88 -7.51 -15.11
CA ASP A 31 -12.09 -8.07 -15.69
C ASP A 31 -12.54 -9.36 -14.97
N ASN A 32 -11.59 -10.25 -14.62
CA ASN A 32 -11.89 -11.47 -13.87
C ASN A 32 -12.44 -11.18 -12.47
N LEU A 33 -11.89 -10.17 -11.78
CA LEU A 33 -12.39 -9.75 -10.47
C LEU A 33 -13.82 -9.19 -10.59
N ALA A 34 -14.05 -8.33 -11.57
CA ALA A 34 -15.38 -7.79 -11.82
C ALA A 34 -16.40 -8.87 -12.17
N ALA A 35 -16.02 -9.86 -13.00
CA ALA A 35 -16.87 -11.00 -13.34
C ALA A 35 -17.15 -11.92 -12.14
N ALA A 36 -16.30 -11.92 -11.12
CA ALA A 36 -16.51 -12.64 -9.86
C ALA A 36 -17.44 -11.90 -8.88
N HIS A 37 -18.01 -10.74 -9.28
CA HIS A 37 -18.95 -9.93 -8.50
C HIS A 37 -18.40 -9.48 -7.16
N VAL A 38 -17.11 -9.06 -7.12
CA VAL A 38 -16.52 -8.43 -5.94
C VAL A 38 -17.10 -7.03 -5.72
N ASP A 39 -17.20 -6.59 -4.47
CA ASP A 39 -17.76 -5.27 -4.13
C ASP A 39 -16.79 -4.12 -4.40
N LEU A 40 -15.49 -4.40 -4.33
CA LEU A 40 -14.40 -3.45 -4.58
C LEU A 40 -13.14 -4.17 -5.03
N ILE A 41 -12.23 -3.43 -5.65
CA ILE A 41 -10.88 -3.92 -5.98
C ILE A 41 -9.87 -3.18 -5.11
N MET A 42 -9.10 -3.93 -4.31
CA MET A 42 -8.01 -3.39 -3.52
C MET A 42 -6.68 -3.65 -4.25
N MET A 43 -6.02 -2.54 -4.63
CA MET A 43 -4.73 -2.58 -5.29
C MET A 43 -3.64 -2.49 -4.23
N GLU A 44 -2.89 -3.55 -4.05
CA GLU A 44 -1.85 -3.62 -3.01
C GLU A 44 -0.44 -3.56 -3.58
N MET A 45 0.52 -3.10 -2.78
CA MET A 45 1.93 -2.98 -3.16
C MET A 45 2.16 -2.07 -4.38
N MET A 46 1.38 -1.01 -4.51
CA MET A 46 1.60 0.01 -5.54
C MET A 46 2.84 0.82 -5.15
N ARG A 47 3.86 0.85 -6.03
CA ARG A 47 5.19 1.32 -5.64
C ARG A 47 6.01 1.98 -6.75
N ASP A 48 5.42 2.16 -7.93
CA ASP A 48 6.08 2.74 -9.10
C ASP A 48 5.12 3.57 -9.94
N THR A 49 5.65 4.33 -10.88
CA THR A 49 4.90 5.29 -11.70
C THR A 49 4.34 4.69 -12.98
N ASP A 50 4.69 3.46 -13.31
CA ASP A 50 4.29 2.77 -14.54
C ASP A 50 3.35 1.58 -14.27
N TYR A 51 3.84 0.48 -13.72
CA TYR A 51 3.03 -0.73 -13.49
C TYR A 51 1.88 -0.46 -12.51
N SER A 52 2.13 0.31 -11.44
CA SER A 52 1.09 0.68 -10.48
C SER A 52 0.02 1.53 -11.12
N LEU A 53 0.41 2.47 -11.99
CA LEU A 53 -0.53 3.29 -12.76
C LEU A 53 -1.36 2.42 -13.71
N TRP A 54 -0.74 1.60 -14.53
CA TRP A 54 -1.45 0.76 -15.52
C TRP A 54 -2.39 -0.24 -14.86
N ALA A 55 -1.97 -0.82 -13.73
CA ALA A 55 -2.82 -1.73 -12.96
C ALA A 55 -4.03 -1.00 -12.35
N THR A 56 -3.82 0.22 -11.81
CA THR A 56 -4.89 1.03 -11.23
C THR A 56 -5.87 1.49 -12.31
N GLU A 57 -5.39 1.95 -13.46
CA GLU A 57 -6.24 2.32 -14.60
C GLU A 57 -7.11 1.14 -15.05
N ALA A 58 -6.54 -0.08 -15.12
CA ALA A 58 -7.30 -1.27 -15.46
C ALA A 58 -8.38 -1.61 -14.43
N ALA A 59 -8.10 -1.44 -13.13
CA ALA A 59 -9.08 -1.65 -12.07
C ALA A 59 -10.22 -0.61 -12.15
N ILE A 60 -9.91 0.67 -12.32
CA ILE A 60 -10.90 1.75 -12.45
C ILE A 60 -11.79 1.56 -13.68
N ALA A 61 -11.26 1.05 -14.77
CA ALA A 61 -12.03 0.78 -15.98
C ALA A 61 -13.18 -0.24 -15.75
N THR A 62 -13.14 -1.04 -14.69
CA THR A 62 -14.24 -1.95 -14.31
C THR A 62 -15.45 -1.23 -13.72
N ARG A 63 -15.31 0.04 -13.32
CA ARG A 63 -16.32 0.86 -12.63
C ARG A 63 -16.65 0.40 -11.21
N LEU A 64 -15.93 -0.56 -10.65
CA LEU A 64 -16.00 -0.90 -9.23
C LEU A 64 -15.23 0.14 -8.41
N PRO A 65 -15.57 0.32 -7.11
CA PRO A 65 -14.74 1.10 -6.20
C PRO A 65 -13.32 0.54 -6.17
N VAL A 66 -12.31 1.40 -6.27
CA VAL A 66 -10.90 1.00 -6.25
C VAL A 66 -10.22 1.66 -5.06
N TRP A 67 -9.60 0.87 -4.21
CA TRP A 67 -8.70 1.32 -3.15
C TRP A 67 -7.27 1.08 -3.58
N VAL A 68 -6.42 2.10 -3.43
CA VAL A 68 -5.01 2.04 -3.86
C VAL A 68 -4.11 2.04 -2.64
N GLY A 69 -3.45 0.92 -2.38
CA GLY A 69 -2.47 0.74 -1.31
C GLY A 69 -1.05 0.98 -1.82
N ILE A 70 -0.46 2.12 -1.42
CA ILE A 70 0.93 2.48 -1.76
C ILE A 70 1.84 1.91 -0.67
N SER A 71 2.85 1.15 -1.09
CA SER A 71 3.88 0.63 -0.19
C SER A 71 5.16 1.42 -0.34
N VAL A 72 5.72 1.84 0.80
CA VAL A 72 6.89 2.72 0.85
C VAL A 72 7.99 2.17 1.74
N GLU A 73 9.21 2.60 1.45
CA GLU A 73 10.35 2.44 2.36
C GLU A 73 11.19 3.72 2.38
N LYS A 74 11.90 3.94 3.48
CA LYS A 74 12.80 5.08 3.64
C LYS A 74 14.21 4.70 3.23
N ARG A 75 14.79 5.49 2.33
CA ARG A 75 16.19 5.36 1.91
C ARG A 75 17.14 5.89 2.98
N ALA A 76 18.42 5.55 2.83
CA ALA A 76 19.47 6.06 3.72
C ALA A 76 19.61 7.59 3.71
N ASP A 77 19.20 8.26 2.63
CA ASP A 77 19.17 9.72 2.52
C ASP A 77 17.91 10.36 3.14
N GLY A 78 17.06 9.56 3.78
CA GLY A 78 15.83 9.98 4.45
C GLY A 78 14.61 10.14 3.54
N LYS A 79 14.74 9.97 2.23
CA LYS A 79 13.61 10.10 1.30
C LYS A 79 12.76 8.84 1.29
N LEU A 80 11.45 9.01 1.17
CA LEU A 80 10.51 7.92 0.95
C LEU A 80 10.44 7.57 -0.54
N THR A 81 10.54 6.28 -0.82
CA THR A 81 10.42 5.70 -2.17
C THR A 81 9.38 4.59 -2.16
N GLY A 82 8.97 4.11 -3.32
CA GLY A 82 8.21 2.87 -3.41
C GLY A 82 9.01 1.70 -2.83
N PHE A 83 8.37 0.81 -2.11
CA PHE A 83 9.00 -0.33 -1.44
C PHE A 83 9.81 -1.19 -2.41
N GLY A 84 11.12 -1.38 -2.14
CA GLY A 84 12.04 -2.07 -3.02
C GLY A 84 12.29 -1.35 -4.36
N ARG A 85 12.04 -0.04 -4.45
CA ARG A 85 12.19 0.77 -5.66
C ARG A 85 12.85 2.11 -5.34
N GLU A 86 14.13 2.07 -5.02
CA GLU A 86 14.91 3.28 -4.69
C GLU A 86 14.92 4.36 -5.78
N ASP A 87 14.62 3.96 -7.02
CA ASP A 87 14.50 4.82 -8.21
C ASP A 87 13.14 5.54 -8.30
N GLN A 88 12.15 5.19 -7.46
CA GLN A 88 10.78 5.68 -7.53
C GLN A 88 10.43 6.50 -6.28
N LEU A 89 10.57 7.82 -6.34
CA LEU A 89 10.18 8.69 -5.22
C LEU A 89 8.68 8.57 -4.94
N LEU A 90 8.29 8.51 -3.66
CA LEU A 90 6.89 8.48 -3.26
C LEU A 90 6.11 9.68 -3.81
N ASP A 91 6.73 10.84 -3.88
CA ASP A 91 6.13 12.07 -4.42
C ASP A 91 5.62 11.87 -5.87
N ASP A 92 6.44 11.20 -6.72
CA ASP A 92 6.06 10.88 -8.10
C ASP A 92 4.98 9.79 -8.16
N VAL A 93 5.11 8.73 -7.35
CA VAL A 93 4.12 7.65 -7.28
C VAL A 93 2.77 8.17 -6.83
N ALA A 94 2.73 8.96 -5.75
CA ALA A 94 1.50 9.56 -5.24
C ALA A 94 0.83 10.48 -6.28
N ARG A 95 1.63 11.31 -6.97
CA ARG A 95 1.15 12.23 -7.99
C ARG A 95 0.48 11.53 -9.17
N VAL A 96 1.04 10.41 -9.65
CA VAL A 96 0.43 9.69 -10.79
C VAL A 96 -0.79 8.88 -10.37
N LEU A 97 -0.77 8.25 -9.19
CA LEU A 97 -1.89 7.45 -8.70
C LEU A 97 -3.09 8.31 -8.28
N ALA A 98 -2.87 9.48 -7.68
CA ALA A 98 -3.95 10.41 -7.34
C ALA A 98 -4.74 10.87 -8.57
N LYS A 99 -4.10 11.02 -9.73
CA LYS A 99 -4.77 11.41 -10.98
C LYS A 99 -5.77 10.38 -11.50
N THR A 100 -5.65 9.12 -11.08
CA THR A 100 -6.60 8.07 -11.46
C THR A 100 -7.94 8.20 -10.73
N ASN A 101 -8.03 9.07 -9.73
CA ASN A 101 -9.21 9.34 -8.93
C ASN A 101 -9.84 8.08 -8.30
N PRO A 102 -9.08 7.30 -7.51
CA PRO A 102 -9.60 6.11 -6.84
C PRO A 102 -10.61 6.46 -5.74
N ALA A 103 -11.33 5.48 -5.21
CA ALA A 103 -12.24 5.69 -4.09
C ALA A 103 -11.51 5.96 -2.75
N LEU A 104 -10.28 5.43 -2.60
CA LEU A 104 -9.43 5.63 -1.43
C LEU A 104 -7.96 5.42 -1.81
N ILE A 105 -7.05 6.21 -1.21
CA ILE A 105 -5.61 5.94 -1.22
C ILE A 105 -5.16 5.59 0.20
N SER A 106 -4.38 4.54 0.35
CA SER A 106 -3.82 4.12 1.64
C SER A 106 -2.30 3.95 1.57
N ILE A 107 -1.66 4.09 2.72
CA ILE A 107 -0.28 3.64 2.93
C ILE A 107 -0.34 2.25 3.56
N MET A 108 0.30 1.29 2.91
CA MET A 108 0.27 -0.11 3.31
C MET A 108 1.66 -0.73 3.28
N HIS A 109 1.83 -1.84 3.98
CA HIS A 109 3.08 -2.61 3.99
C HIS A 109 4.30 -1.69 4.10
N SER A 110 4.25 -0.80 5.05
CA SER A 110 5.24 0.25 5.31
C SER A 110 5.44 0.38 6.81
N SER A 111 6.62 0.81 7.25
CA SER A 111 6.88 1.00 8.67
C SER A 111 5.86 1.95 9.30
N PRO A 112 5.33 1.67 10.51
CA PRO A 112 4.49 2.62 11.24
C PRO A 112 5.17 3.98 11.45
N ASN A 113 6.51 4.00 11.52
CA ASN A 113 7.28 5.25 11.70
C ASN A 113 7.30 6.12 10.44
N ASP A 114 7.20 5.52 9.26
CA ASP A 114 7.25 6.22 7.98
C ASP A 114 5.85 6.56 7.43
N THR A 115 4.83 5.86 7.93
CA THR A 115 3.44 5.99 7.46
C THR A 115 2.92 7.43 7.58
N GLY A 116 3.22 8.13 8.69
CA GLY A 116 2.77 9.52 8.91
C GLY A 116 3.35 10.52 7.92
N GLU A 117 4.64 10.37 7.58
CA GLU A 117 5.31 11.19 6.55
C GLU A 117 4.78 10.85 5.15
N ALA A 118 4.54 9.56 4.88
CA ALA A 118 3.97 9.13 3.61
C ALA A 118 2.56 9.70 3.37
N ILE A 119 1.72 9.77 4.42
CA ILE A 119 0.40 10.41 4.38
C ILE A 119 0.54 11.88 4.01
N ASP A 120 1.47 12.62 4.59
CA ASP A 120 1.69 14.04 4.29
C ASP A 120 2.10 14.25 2.82
N ILE A 121 2.90 13.35 2.26
CA ILE A 121 3.27 13.39 0.84
C ILE A 121 2.06 13.12 -0.05
N VAL A 122 1.26 12.09 0.25
CA VAL A 122 0.05 11.76 -0.52
C VAL A 122 -0.95 12.91 -0.49
N ARG A 123 -1.12 13.59 0.66
CA ARG A 123 -2.02 14.73 0.82
C ARG A 123 -1.70 15.93 -0.08
N LYS A 124 -0.49 16.07 -0.59
CA LYS A 124 -0.15 17.11 -1.57
C LYS A 124 -0.92 16.94 -2.89
N TYR A 125 -1.34 15.72 -3.21
CA TYR A 125 -1.94 15.35 -4.51
C TYR A 125 -3.35 14.80 -4.38
N TRP A 126 -3.75 14.36 -3.17
CA TRP A 126 -5.00 13.65 -2.92
C TRP A 126 -5.79 14.23 -1.76
N ASN A 127 -7.00 14.73 -2.04
CA ASN A 127 -7.91 15.29 -1.03
C ASN A 127 -9.06 14.34 -0.65
N GLY A 128 -9.13 13.16 -1.27
CA GLY A 128 -10.15 12.15 -0.97
C GLY A 128 -9.85 11.33 0.28
N PRO A 129 -10.63 10.24 0.50
CA PRO A 129 -10.45 9.35 1.64
C PRO A 129 -9.06 8.74 1.71
N LEU A 130 -8.51 8.62 2.94
CA LEU A 130 -7.21 8.00 3.21
C LEU A 130 -7.35 6.78 4.11
N GLY A 131 -6.47 5.80 3.87
CA GLY A 131 -6.30 4.63 4.70
C GLY A 131 -4.85 4.45 5.17
N ALA A 132 -4.67 3.66 6.23
CA ALA A 132 -3.37 3.22 6.72
C ALA A 132 -3.46 1.79 7.26
N TYR A 133 -2.66 0.88 6.71
CA TYR A 133 -2.50 -0.50 7.19
C TYR A 133 -1.04 -0.94 7.06
N PRO A 134 -0.20 -0.49 8.02
CA PRO A 134 1.24 -0.70 8.01
C PRO A 134 1.61 -2.15 8.26
N GLU A 135 2.88 -2.47 8.04
CA GLU A 135 3.51 -3.69 8.57
C GLU A 135 4.34 -3.37 9.80
N SER A 136 4.62 -4.37 10.64
CA SER A 136 5.53 -4.21 11.76
C SER A 136 6.33 -5.48 12.01
N GLY A 137 7.54 -5.27 12.53
CA GLY A 137 8.49 -6.35 12.74
C GLY A 137 9.23 -6.76 11.48
N TYR A 138 10.00 -7.80 11.61
CA TYR A 138 10.72 -8.41 10.51
C TYR A 138 10.63 -9.93 10.55
N PHE A 139 10.87 -10.52 9.40
CA PHE A 139 10.73 -11.96 9.21
C PHE A 139 11.99 -12.68 9.60
N LYS A 140 11.92 -13.58 10.59
CA LYS A 140 13.04 -14.41 11.02
C LYS A 140 12.93 -15.80 10.41
N MET A 141 13.93 -16.16 9.61
CA MET A 141 14.05 -17.48 9.01
C MET A 141 14.80 -18.43 9.96
N PRO A 142 14.61 -19.78 9.86
CA PRO A 142 13.74 -20.48 8.91
C PRO A 142 12.29 -20.67 9.36
N GLU A 143 11.94 -20.30 10.60
CA GLU A 143 10.64 -20.63 11.22
C GLU A 143 9.50 -19.74 10.71
N TRP A 144 9.76 -18.80 9.83
CA TRP A 144 8.76 -17.85 9.32
C TRP A 144 8.05 -17.09 10.45
N THR A 145 8.79 -16.67 11.45
CA THR A 145 8.26 -15.96 12.62
C THR A 145 8.51 -14.45 12.47
N PHE A 146 7.49 -13.66 12.71
CA PHE A 146 7.65 -12.21 12.86
C PHE A 146 8.16 -11.89 14.27
N VAL A 147 9.15 -11.00 14.35
CA VAL A 147 9.74 -10.50 15.60
C VAL A 147 9.80 -8.97 15.57
N ASP A 148 9.94 -8.36 16.74
CA ASP A 148 9.96 -6.89 16.93
C ASP A 148 8.69 -6.21 16.39
N ILE A 149 7.55 -6.85 16.62
CA ILE A 149 6.25 -6.30 16.25
C ILE A 149 5.89 -5.17 17.21
N ILE A 150 5.35 -4.07 16.68
CA ILE A 150 4.85 -2.96 17.48
C ILE A 150 3.75 -3.44 18.45
N GLU A 151 3.74 -2.92 19.68
CA GLU A 151 2.66 -3.21 20.60
C GLU A 151 1.32 -2.60 20.14
N PRO A 152 0.16 -3.24 20.44
CA PRO A 152 -1.14 -2.73 20.01
C PRO A 152 -1.43 -1.29 20.44
N ASP A 153 -1.06 -0.90 21.67
CA ASP A 153 -1.29 0.45 22.18
C ASP A 153 -0.39 1.50 21.49
N ASP A 154 0.84 1.13 21.12
CA ASP A 154 1.73 1.99 20.34
C ASP A 154 1.23 2.19 18.92
N LEU A 155 0.65 1.14 18.31
CA LEU A 155 -0.02 1.27 17.01
C LEU A 155 -1.23 2.20 17.09
N VAL A 156 -2.02 2.11 18.17
CA VAL A 156 -3.15 3.02 18.40
C VAL A 156 -2.68 4.46 18.54
N ALA A 157 -1.58 4.73 19.25
CA ALA A 157 -1.01 6.07 19.36
C ALA A 157 -0.69 6.65 17.98
N LYS A 158 0.00 5.89 17.13
CA LYS A 158 0.28 6.29 15.75
C LYS A 158 -0.99 6.45 14.89
N ALA A 159 -1.95 5.58 15.05
CA ALA A 159 -3.21 5.66 14.31
C ALA A 159 -4.02 6.92 14.68
N ARG A 160 -3.95 7.40 15.92
CA ARG A 160 -4.53 8.70 16.33
C ARG A 160 -3.83 9.87 15.62
N GLU A 161 -2.50 9.83 15.47
CA GLU A 161 -1.76 10.84 14.71
C GLU A 161 -2.20 10.83 13.23
N TRP A 162 -2.35 9.65 12.62
CA TRP A 162 -2.82 9.52 11.24
C TRP A 162 -4.29 9.95 11.08
N HIS A 163 -5.13 9.65 12.08
CA HIS A 163 -6.51 10.12 12.09
C HIS A 163 -6.59 11.65 12.09
N ALA A 164 -5.74 12.33 12.89
CA ALA A 164 -5.64 13.79 12.88
C ALA A 164 -5.20 14.36 11.51
N LYS A 165 -4.53 13.55 10.67
CA LYS A 165 -4.17 13.88 9.28
C LYS A 165 -5.28 13.50 8.27
N GLY A 166 -6.43 13.02 8.76
CA GLY A 166 -7.60 12.68 7.94
C GLY A 166 -7.65 11.24 7.41
N VAL A 167 -6.92 10.31 8.04
CA VAL A 167 -7.08 8.88 7.77
C VAL A 167 -8.39 8.40 8.40
N THR A 168 -9.18 7.66 7.63
CA THR A 168 -10.51 7.15 8.06
C THR A 168 -10.63 5.63 7.95
N ALA A 169 -9.71 4.96 7.25
CA ALA A 169 -9.67 3.50 7.15
C ALA A 169 -8.36 2.98 7.76
N PHE A 170 -8.48 2.08 8.74
CA PHE A 170 -7.35 1.53 9.46
C PHE A 170 -7.32 0.01 9.34
N GLY A 171 -6.13 -0.55 9.31
CA GLY A 171 -5.90 -1.98 9.25
C GLY A 171 -4.49 -2.35 9.63
N GLY A 172 -4.12 -3.59 9.37
CA GLY A 172 -2.78 -4.11 9.54
C GLY A 172 -2.36 -4.97 8.36
N CYS A 173 -1.05 -5.04 8.12
CA CYS A 173 -0.43 -5.92 7.16
C CYS A 173 0.46 -6.93 7.90
N CYS A 174 1.62 -7.25 7.35
CA CYS A 174 2.54 -8.23 7.92
C CYS A 174 2.90 -7.92 9.38
N GLY A 175 2.91 -8.97 10.22
CA GLY A 175 3.22 -8.88 11.64
C GLY A 175 2.07 -8.39 12.53
N LEU A 176 1.06 -7.72 12.02
CA LEU A 176 -0.05 -7.21 12.82
C LEU A 176 -1.20 -8.22 12.88
N GLY A 177 -1.51 -8.69 14.07
CA GLY A 177 -2.51 -9.70 14.34
C GLY A 177 -3.87 -9.15 14.79
N PRO A 178 -4.83 -10.05 15.14
CA PRO A 178 -6.16 -9.66 15.59
C PRO A 178 -6.16 -8.73 16.81
N GLU A 179 -5.19 -8.84 17.71
CA GLU A 179 -5.02 -8.00 18.90
C GLU A 179 -4.82 -6.53 18.52
N HIS A 180 -4.05 -6.24 17.48
CA HIS A 180 -3.82 -4.89 16.95
C HIS A 180 -5.10 -4.32 16.36
N ILE A 181 -5.82 -5.12 15.55
CA ILE A 181 -7.09 -4.68 14.95
C ILE A 181 -8.15 -4.45 16.04
N HIS A 182 -8.17 -5.29 17.07
CA HIS A 182 -9.08 -5.11 18.20
C HIS A 182 -8.81 -3.81 18.95
N ALA A 183 -7.54 -3.48 19.21
CA ALA A 183 -7.14 -2.25 19.86
C ALA A 183 -7.53 -1.01 19.00
N LEU A 184 -7.23 -1.03 17.69
CA LEU A 184 -7.65 0.03 16.76
C LEU A 184 -9.18 0.20 16.76
N ALA A 185 -9.93 -0.90 16.67
CA ALA A 185 -11.41 -0.85 16.66
C ALA A 185 -11.99 -0.33 17.95
N ARG A 186 -11.39 -0.62 19.10
CA ARG A 186 -11.83 -0.09 20.41
C ARG A 186 -11.66 1.41 20.52
N GLU A 187 -10.54 1.93 20.00
CA GLU A 187 -10.08 3.30 20.26
C GLU A 187 -10.44 4.31 19.16
N LEU A 188 -10.70 3.81 17.92
CA LEU A 188 -10.97 4.67 16.76
C LEU A 188 -12.40 4.51 16.21
N ARG A 189 -13.31 3.89 16.97
CA ARG A 189 -14.73 3.88 16.59
C ARG A 189 -15.28 5.31 16.59
N PRO A 190 -16.08 5.67 15.55
CA PRO A 190 -16.78 6.95 15.53
C PRO A 190 -17.80 7.06 16.66
#